data_edfd7e359f321d09aa4efbd48e03adc9
#
_entry.id   edfd7e359f321d09aa4efbd48e03adc9
#
_cell.length_a   1.000
_cell.length_b   1.000
_cell.length_c   1.000
_cell.angle_alpha   90.00
_cell.angle_beta   90.00
_cell.angle_gamma   90.00
#
_symmetry.space_group_name_H-M   'P 1'
#
loop_
_entity.id
_entity.type
_entity.pdbx_description
1 polymer ?
#
loop_
_entity_poly.entity_id
_entity_poly.type
_entity_poly.pdbx_seq_one_letter_code
_entity_poly.pdbx_strand_id
1 'polypeptide(L)' 'MSVYEVNGKYKAGKVGKVWRSFSKSIESDNEKNAVEWVYSLMGSEHGLKRYLIKIDEVKVVE' A
#
# COMPACT_ATOMS: atom_id res chain seq x y z
N MET A 1 -9.77 10.68 -13.70
CA MET A 1 -8.95 9.89 -12.78
C MET A 1 -8.51 10.75 -11.61
N SER A 2 -8.42 10.15 -10.46
CA SER A 2 -8.00 10.87 -9.25
C SER A 2 -6.69 10.29 -8.74
N VAL A 3 -5.96 11.12 -8.00
CA VAL A 3 -4.76 10.66 -7.32
C VAL A 3 -5.12 10.36 -5.88
N TYR A 4 -4.81 9.16 -5.47
CA TYR A 4 -5.07 8.68 -4.11
C TYR A 4 -3.76 8.52 -3.37
N GLU A 5 -3.72 9.03 -2.15
CA GLU A 5 -2.59 8.80 -1.27
C GLU A 5 -2.95 7.65 -0.33
N VAL A 6 -2.20 6.58 -0.42
CA VAL A 6 -2.45 5.38 0.38
C VAL A 6 -1.35 5.28 1.43
N ASN A 7 -1.76 5.32 2.68
CA ASN A 7 -0.87 5.22 3.82
C ASN A 7 -1.14 3.92 4.56
N GLY A 8 -0.09 3.24 4.92
CA GLY A 8 -0.23 1.99 5.63
C GLY A 8 1.08 1.51 6.22
N LYS A 9 1.09 0.23 6.57
CA LYS A 9 2.26 -0.40 7.15
C LYS A 9 2.46 -1.78 6.53
N TYR A 10 3.69 -2.24 6.54
CA TYR A 10 4.01 -3.58 6.09
C TYR A 10 5.04 -4.20 7.02
N LYS A 11 5.03 -5.51 7.10
CA LYS A 11 6.04 -6.24 7.86
C LYS A 11 7.28 -6.39 7.00
N ALA A 12 8.41 -5.96 7.53
CA ALA A 12 9.69 -6.01 6.83
C ALA A 12 10.68 -6.87 7.60
N GLY A 13 11.68 -7.34 6.87
CA GLY A 13 12.77 -8.10 7.45
C GLY A 13 12.52 -9.59 7.47
N LYS A 14 13.59 -10.34 7.65
CA LYS A 14 13.56 -11.79 7.64
C LYS A 14 12.79 -12.38 8.81
N VAL A 15 12.74 -11.66 9.89
CA VAL A 15 12.04 -12.08 11.10
C VAL A 15 10.57 -11.75 11.03
N GLY A 16 10.19 -10.79 10.18
CA GLY A 16 8.81 -10.42 9.97
C GLY A 16 8.11 -9.84 11.19
N LYS A 17 8.86 -9.24 12.10
CA LYS A 17 8.31 -8.71 13.35
C LYS A 17 8.22 -7.20 13.41
N VAL A 18 8.80 -6.52 12.44
CA VAL A 18 8.84 -5.06 12.44
C VAL A 18 7.91 -4.50 11.38
N TRP A 19 6.95 -3.68 11.81
CA TRP A 19 6.06 -2.98 10.90
C TRP A 19 6.70 -1.66 10.51
N ARG A 20 6.73 -1.39 9.22
CA ARG A 20 7.24 -0.12 8.69
C ARG A 20 6.12 0.62 8.00
N SER A 21 6.07 1.92 8.20
CA SER A 21 5.07 2.74 7.53
C SER A 21 5.49 3.02 6.08
N PHE A 22 4.48 3.20 5.24
CA PHE A 22 4.71 3.58 3.85
C PHE A 22 3.63 4.53 3.38
N SER A 23 3.93 5.24 2.32
CA SER A 23 2.99 6.14 1.67
C SER A 23 3.19 6.03 0.17
N LYS A 24 2.11 5.83 -0.55
CA LYS A 24 2.14 5.71 -2.02
C LYS A 24 1.08 6.60 -2.62
N SER A 25 1.42 7.27 -3.71
CA SER A 25 0.46 8.04 -4.49
C SER A 25 0.13 7.25 -5.75
N ILE A 26 -1.14 6.96 -5.93
CA ILE A 26 -1.63 6.12 -7.02
C ILE A 26 -2.70 6.87 -7.79
N GLU A 27 -2.53 6.97 -9.10
CA GLU A 27 -3.56 7.50 -9.97
C GLU A 27 -4.49 6.37 -10.36
N SER A 28 -5.76 6.53 -10.06
CA SER A 28 -6.74 5.47 -10.26
C SER A 28 -8.14 6.03 -10.45
N ASP A 29 -9.04 5.20 -10.93
CA ASP A 29 -10.44 5.57 -11.13
C ASP A 29 -11.20 5.64 -9.80
N ASN A 30 -10.80 4.84 -8.83
CA ASN A 30 -11.47 4.81 -7.53
C ASN A 30 -10.53 4.32 -6.44
N GLU A 31 -10.98 4.47 -5.21
CA GLU A 31 -10.21 4.10 -4.03
C GLU A 31 -9.86 2.61 -4.00
N LYS A 32 -10.83 1.77 -4.33
CA LYS A 32 -10.63 0.33 -4.32
C LYS A 32 -9.50 -0.08 -5.27
N ASN A 33 -9.49 0.47 -6.46
CA ASN A 33 -8.44 0.16 -7.43
C ASN A 33 -7.08 0.68 -6.95
N ALA A 34 -7.06 1.83 -6.31
CA ALA A 34 -5.81 2.36 -5.75
C ALA A 34 -5.23 1.42 -4.70
N VAL A 35 -6.07 0.91 -3.81
CA VAL A 35 -5.64 -0.04 -2.78
C VAL A 35 -5.10 -1.33 -3.41
N GLU A 36 -5.80 -1.84 -4.41
CA GLU A 36 -5.35 -3.05 -5.12
C GLU A 36 -3.99 -2.83 -5.79
N TRP A 37 -3.78 -1.67 -6.35
CA TRP A 37 -2.50 -1.30 -6.95
C TRP A 37 -1.38 -1.32 -5.91
N VAL A 38 -1.65 -0.79 -4.73
CA VAL A 38 -0.67 -0.78 -3.65
C VAL A 38 -0.28 -2.20 -3.26
N TYR A 39 -1.25 -3.09 -3.12
CA TYR A 39 -0.95 -4.48 -2.82
C TYR A 39 -0.07 -5.12 -3.89
N SER A 40 -0.37 -4.85 -5.16
CA SER A 40 0.44 -5.36 -6.27
C SER A 40 1.85 -4.81 -6.24
N LEU A 41 1.99 -3.51 -6.03
CA LEU A 41 3.30 -2.87 -6.01
C LEU A 41 4.15 -3.38 -4.85
N MET A 42 3.57 -3.46 -3.66
CA MET A 42 4.31 -3.94 -2.50
C MET A 42 4.70 -5.41 -2.65
N GLY A 43 3.81 -6.20 -3.21
CA GLY A 43 4.11 -7.60 -3.49
C GLY A 43 5.23 -7.77 -4.50
N SER A 44 5.22 -6.95 -5.54
CA SER A 44 6.23 -7.00 -6.59
C SER A 44 7.57 -6.44 -6.14
N GLU A 45 7.58 -5.30 -5.46
CA GLU A 45 8.81 -4.63 -5.06
C GLU A 45 9.50 -5.27 -3.87
N HIS A 46 8.72 -5.77 -2.92
CA HIS A 46 9.23 -6.26 -1.64
C HIS A 46 9.00 -7.74 -1.41
N GLY A 47 8.34 -8.42 -2.33
CA GLY A 47 8.02 -9.83 -2.17
C GLY A 47 7.06 -10.10 -1.02
N LEU A 48 6.23 -9.14 -0.69
CA LEU A 48 5.32 -9.24 0.43
C LEU A 48 4.00 -9.88 0.04
N LYS A 49 3.50 -10.69 0.93
CA LYS A 49 2.16 -11.25 0.78
C LYS A 49 1.14 -10.25 1.31
N ARG A 50 -0.08 -10.38 0.82
CA ARG A 50 -1.14 -9.44 1.14
C ARG A 50 -1.38 -9.26 2.65
N TYR A 51 -1.32 -10.34 3.40
CA TYR A 51 -1.54 -10.28 4.84
C TYR A 51 -0.42 -9.58 5.62
N LEU A 52 0.71 -9.32 4.94
CA LEU A 52 1.82 -8.59 5.54
C LEU A 52 1.72 -7.08 5.30
N ILE A 53 0.64 -6.65 4.68
CA ILE A 53 0.40 -5.25 4.35
C ILE A 53 -0.89 -4.80 5.01
N LYS A 54 -0.85 -3.67 5.70
CA LYS A 54 -2.04 -3.04 6.29
C LYS A 54 -2.22 -1.66 5.71
N ILE A 55 -3.41 -1.40 5.24
CA ILE A 55 -3.77 -0.06 4.77
C ILE A 55 -4.45 0.66 5.92
N ASP A 56 -3.88 1.76 6.35
CA ASP A 56 -4.42 2.57 7.45
C ASP A 56 -5.35 3.66 6.96
N GLU A 57 -5.00 4.30 5.86
CA GLU A 57 -5.76 5.44 5.38
C GLU A 57 -5.60 5.60 3.87
N VAL A 58 -6.66 6.00 3.20
CA VAL A 58 -6.64 6.35 1.78
C VAL A 58 -7.29 7.71 1.63
N LYS A 59 -6.59 8.64 1.00
CA LYS A 59 -7.07 10.00 0.78
C LYS A 59 -7.08 10.31 -0.70
N VAL A 60 -8.07 11.09 -1.12
CA VAL A 60 -8.07 11.68 -2.45
C VAL A 60 -7.31 12.98 -2.35
N VAL A 61 -6.22 13.10 -3.11
CA VAL A 61 -5.39 14.29 -3.08
C VAL A 61 -5.49 15.12 -4.34
N GLU A 62 -6.17 14.57 -5.35
CA GLU A 62 -6.35 15.33 -6.59
C GLU A 62 -7.54 14.82 -7.42
#